data_254c4cde046d010f567b2aa535025081
#
_entry.id   254c4cde046d010f567b2aa535025081
#
_cell.length_a   1.000
_cell.length_b   1.000
_cell.length_c   1.000
_cell.angle_alpha   90.00
_cell.angle_beta   90.00
_cell.angle_gamma   90.00
#
_symmetry.space_group_name_H-M   'P 1'
#
loop_
_entity.id
_entity.type
_entity.pdbx_description
1 polymer ?
#
loop_
_entity_poly.entity_id
_entity_poly.type
_entity_poly.pdbx_seq_one_letter_code
_entity_poly.pdbx_strand_id
1 'polypeptide(L)'
;MTTEITAPADTKIVLGTNQYGKTEVRLVKITRVTVRHQIQDLNVTSQLHGDFTAAHQDGDNGRVVATDTQKNTVYGLARNGVGAIEEFLVQLGEHFTGEFDWITGGRWAAQQFFWDRINDHDHAFSQNKSEVRTAVLEI
;
A
#
# COMPACT_ATOMS: atom_id res chain seq x y z
N MET A 1 -13.34 42.87 -7.19
CA MET A 1 -14.00 42.35 -8.41
C MET A 1 -13.81 40.87 -8.45
N THR A 2 -14.85 40.13 -8.13
CA THR A 2 -14.86 38.67 -8.27
C THR A 2 -15.28 38.38 -9.71
N THR A 3 -14.34 37.92 -10.54
CA THR A 3 -14.67 37.46 -11.88
C THR A 3 -15.32 36.08 -11.73
N GLU A 4 -16.62 36.01 -11.84
CA GLU A 4 -17.32 34.72 -12.00
C GLU A 4 -16.86 34.10 -13.33
N ILE A 5 -16.11 33.01 -13.24
CA ILE A 5 -15.80 32.17 -14.42
C ILE A 5 -17.02 31.31 -14.68
N THR A 6 -17.91 31.80 -15.53
CA THR A 6 -19.07 31.03 -16.00
C THR A 6 -18.55 30.00 -17.01
N ALA A 7 -18.65 28.73 -16.70
CA ALA A 7 -18.36 27.67 -17.67
C ALA A 7 -19.37 27.73 -18.84
N PRO A 8 -18.96 27.38 -20.09
CA PRO A 8 -19.89 27.34 -21.22
C PRO A 8 -21.06 26.38 -20.92
N ALA A 9 -22.26 26.72 -21.39
CA ALA A 9 -23.52 26.03 -21.10
C ALA A 9 -23.55 24.53 -21.47
N ASP A 10 -22.60 24.04 -22.28
CA ASP A 10 -22.49 22.65 -22.73
C ASP A 10 -21.27 21.92 -22.16
N THR A 11 -20.65 22.42 -21.09
CA THR A 11 -19.47 21.76 -20.51
C THR A 11 -19.91 20.54 -19.68
N LYS A 12 -19.74 19.33 -20.25
CA LYS A 12 -19.93 18.08 -19.52
C LYS A 12 -18.74 17.86 -18.59
N ILE A 13 -18.98 17.98 -17.29
CA ILE A 13 -17.98 17.62 -16.26
C ILE A 13 -18.05 16.12 -16.03
N VAL A 14 -16.91 15.44 -16.14
CA VAL A 14 -16.79 13.99 -15.95
C VAL A 14 -15.71 13.72 -14.91
N LEU A 15 -15.86 12.59 -14.20
CA LEU A 15 -14.82 12.10 -13.28
C LEU A 15 -13.58 11.70 -14.10
N GLY A 16 -12.42 12.29 -13.75
CA GLY A 16 -11.13 11.94 -14.34
C GLY A 16 -10.48 10.74 -13.66
N THR A 17 -9.23 10.50 -14.02
CA THR A 17 -8.41 9.46 -13.35
C THR A 17 -8.38 9.71 -11.85
N ASN A 18 -8.65 8.67 -11.08
CA ASN A 18 -8.70 8.75 -9.63
C ASN A 18 -8.14 7.49 -8.99
N GLN A 19 -7.72 7.61 -7.75
CA GLN A 19 -7.22 6.52 -6.92
C GLN A 19 -7.44 6.85 -5.45
N TYR A 20 -7.53 5.84 -4.63
CA TYR A 20 -7.52 6.01 -3.18
C TYR A 20 -6.85 4.81 -2.51
N GLY A 21 -6.50 4.95 -1.26
CA GLY A 21 -5.92 3.82 -0.56
C GLY A 21 -5.45 4.14 0.85
N LYS A 22 -4.57 3.29 1.34
CA LYS A 22 -3.94 3.40 2.66
C LYS A 22 -2.45 3.62 2.49
N THR A 23 -1.94 4.71 3.04
CA THR A 23 -0.53 5.05 3.01
C THR A 23 0.16 4.70 4.32
N GLU A 24 1.47 4.48 4.24
CA GLU A 24 2.37 4.38 5.38
C GLU A 24 1.94 3.31 6.41
N VAL A 25 1.56 2.14 5.91
CA VAL A 25 1.34 0.97 6.77
C VAL A 25 2.69 0.46 7.23
N ARG A 26 3.07 0.80 8.46
CA ARG A 26 4.32 0.36 9.04
C ARG A 26 4.16 -1.03 9.64
N LEU A 27 5.08 -1.93 9.30
CA LEU A 27 5.14 -3.25 9.88
C LEU A 27 6.58 -3.65 10.18
N VAL A 28 6.75 -4.43 11.23
CA VAL A 28 8.01 -5.09 11.56
C VAL A 28 7.72 -6.59 11.68
N LYS A 29 8.30 -7.38 10.77
CA LYS A 29 8.22 -8.83 10.80
C LYS A 29 9.47 -9.39 11.49
N ILE A 30 9.28 -10.04 12.63
CA ILE A 30 10.34 -10.74 13.33
C ILE A 30 10.14 -12.24 13.12
N THR A 31 11.12 -12.89 12.51
CA THR A 31 11.13 -14.33 12.32
C THR A 31 11.93 -14.98 13.44
N ARG A 32 11.28 -15.89 14.20
CA ARG A 32 11.81 -16.53 15.42
C ARG A 32 11.83 -18.04 15.31
N VAL A 33 12.13 -18.56 14.12
CA VAL A 33 12.20 -20.01 13.89
C VAL A 33 13.37 -20.65 14.65
N THR A 34 14.44 -19.89 14.83
CA THR A 34 15.62 -20.26 15.62
C THR A 34 15.88 -19.20 16.69
N VAL A 35 16.82 -19.46 17.58
CA VAL A 35 17.28 -18.45 18.56
C VAL A 35 17.84 -17.21 17.88
N ARG A 36 18.35 -17.35 16.65
CA ARG A 36 18.85 -16.25 15.83
C ARG A 36 17.69 -15.63 15.05
N HIS A 37 17.13 -14.57 15.57
CA HIS A 37 16.01 -13.86 14.98
C HIS A 37 16.41 -13.11 13.69
N GLN A 38 15.43 -12.93 12.80
CA GLN A 38 15.54 -12.06 11.64
C GLN A 38 14.49 -10.96 11.74
N ILE A 39 14.81 -9.77 11.26
CA ILE A 39 13.93 -8.61 11.29
C ILE A 39 13.79 -8.03 9.90
N GLN A 40 12.55 -7.78 9.48
CA GLN A 40 12.21 -6.99 8.30
C GLN A 40 11.29 -5.84 8.73
N ASP A 41 11.66 -4.63 8.37
CA ASP A 41 10.97 -3.40 8.74
C ASP A 41 10.55 -2.66 7.48
N LEU A 42 9.24 -2.55 7.26
CA LEU A 42 8.66 -2.02 6.04
C LEU A 42 7.69 -0.87 6.31
N ASN A 43 7.60 0.01 5.33
CA ASN A 43 6.53 0.99 5.21
C ASN A 43 5.83 0.78 3.87
N VAL A 44 4.56 0.39 3.88
CA VAL A 44 3.82 -0.04 2.68
C VAL A 44 2.68 0.91 2.40
N THR A 45 2.55 1.32 1.15
CA THR A 45 1.45 2.14 0.64
C THR A 45 0.68 1.35 -0.40
N SER A 46 -0.65 1.34 -0.29
CA SER A 46 -1.59 0.73 -1.24
C SER A 46 -2.50 1.81 -1.79
N GLN A 47 -2.58 1.92 -3.11
CA GLN A 47 -3.48 2.83 -3.82
C GLN A 47 -4.21 2.05 -4.89
N LEU A 48 -5.54 2.04 -4.83
CA LEU A 48 -6.40 1.24 -5.70
C LEU A 48 -6.95 2.09 -6.84
N HIS A 49 -6.96 1.52 -8.03
CA HIS A 49 -7.65 2.03 -9.21
C HIS A 49 -8.87 1.14 -9.49
N GLY A 50 -9.98 1.75 -9.88
CA GLY A 50 -11.19 0.99 -10.19
C GLY A 50 -12.39 1.89 -10.46
N ASP A 51 -13.57 1.28 -10.53
CA ASP A 51 -14.82 2.02 -10.70
C ASP A 51 -15.34 2.51 -9.34
N PHE A 52 -14.98 3.75 -9.00
CA PHE A 52 -15.43 4.45 -7.79
C PHE A 52 -16.40 5.58 -8.11
N THR A 53 -17.00 5.59 -9.29
CA THR A 53 -17.88 6.66 -9.76
C THR A 53 -19.03 6.91 -8.80
N ALA A 54 -19.70 5.85 -8.33
CA ALA A 54 -20.83 5.97 -7.41
C ALA A 54 -20.42 6.60 -6.07
N ALA A 55 -19.23 6.29 -5.57
CA ALA A 55 -18.71 6.90 -4.34
C ALA A 55 -18.47 8.40 -4.50
N HIS A 56 -17.94 8.83 -5.64
CA HIS A 56 -17.64 10.24 -5.91
C HIS A 56 -18.88 11.07 -6.26
N GLN A 57 -19.84 10.51 -6.98
CA GLN A 57 -21.00 11.23 -7.51
C GLN A 57 -22.21 11.13 -6.58
N ASP A 58 -22.46 9.96 -6.01
CA ASP A 58 -23.70 9.65 -5.30
C ASP A 58 -23.48 9.40 -3.79
N GLY A 59 -22.23 9.37 -3.34
CA GLY A 59 -21.87 9.02 -1.96
C GLY A 59 -22.10 7.53 -1.63
N ASP A 60 -22.25 6.68 -2.66
CA ASP A 60 -22.39 5.24 -2.49
C ASP A 60 -21.01 4.58 -2.35
N ASN A 61 -20.73 4.11 -1.13
CA ASN A 61 -19.47 3.47 -0.79
C ASN A 61 -19.49 1.93 -0.96
N GLY A 62 -20.45 1.37 -1.66
CA GLY A 62 -20.58 -0.08 -1.85
C GLY A 62 -19.35 -0.72 -2.51
N ARG A 63 -18.63 0.03 -3.33
CA ARG A 63 -17.39 -0.41 -3.99
C ARG A 63 -16.10 0.15 -3.35
N VAL A 64 -16.19 0.78 -2.19
CA VAL A 64 -15.02 1.29 -1.49
C VAL A 64 -14.49 0.23 -0.55
N VAL A 65 -13.34 -0.36 -0.87
CA VAL A 65 -12.63 -1.25 0.06
C VAL A 65 -12.11 -0.41 1.22
N ALA A 66 -12.58 -0.70 2.42
CA ALA A 66 -12.20 0.08 3.61
C ALA A 66 -10.68 0.15 3.77
N THR A 67 -10.17 1.31 4.14
CA THR A 67 -8.72 1.49 4.33
C THR A 67 -8.15 0.63 5.45
N ASP A 68 -8.95 0.28 6.45
CA ASP A 68 -8.57 -0.70 7.48
C ASP A 68 -8.46 -2.12 6.90
N THR A 69 -9.31 -2.49 5.96
CA THR A 69 -9.18 -3.76 5.23
C THR A 69 -7.87 -3.79 4.45
N GLN A 70 -7.51 -2.71 3.75
CA GLN A 70 -6.24 -2.62 3.03
C GLN A 70 -5.04 -2.76 3.99
N LYS A 71 -5.07 -2.06 5.12
CA LYS A 71 -4.05 -2.17 6.16
C LYS A 71 -3.94 -3.61 6.69
N ASN A 72 -5.06 -4.22 7.03
CA ASN A 72 -5.09 -5.58 7.59
C ASN A 72 -4.64 -6.63 6.56
N THR A 73 -4.90 -6.40 5.27
CA THR A 73 -4.39 -7.26 4.19
C THR A 73 -2.87 -7.24 4.14
N VAL A 74 -2.25 -6.06 4.28
CA VAL A 74 -0.78 -5.95 4.36
C VAL A 74 -0.24 -6.80 5.52
N TYR A 75 -0.82 -6.69 6.72
CA TYR A 75 -0.41 -7.51 7.86
C TYR A 75 -0.69 -9.00 7.67
N GLY A 76 -1.84 -9.33 7.10
CA GLY A 76 -2.24 -10.71 6.83
C GLY A 76 -1.28 -11.44 5.90
N LEU A 77 -0.92 -10.81 4.78
CA LEU A 77 0.05 -11.37 3.83
C LEU A 77 1.46 -11.45 4.42
N ALA A 78 1.87 -10.45 5.21
CA ALA A 78 3.17 -10.44 5.87
C ALA A 78 3.32 -11.51 6.98
N ARG A 79 2.20 -12.09 7.45
CA ARG A 79 2.20 -13.07 8.55
C ARG A 79 3.14 -14.24 8.31
N ASN A 80 3.18 -14.74 7.08
CA ASN A 80 4.00 -15.91 6.70
C ASN A 80 5.41 -15.52 6.20
N GLY A 81 5.77 -14.25 6.30
CA GLY A 81 7.03 -13.70 5.81
C GLY A 81 6.80 -12.74 4.64
N VAL A 82 7.72 -11.81 4.47
CA VAL A 82 7.67 -10.82 3.40
C VAL A 82 8.50 -11.25 2.19
N GLY A 83 9.66 -11.88 2.43
CA GLY A 83 10.61 -12.17 1.36
C GLY A 83 11.18 -10.90 0.71
N ALA A 84 11.34 -10.92 -0.61
CA ALA A 84 11.68 -9.73 -1.38
C ALA A 84 10.49 -8.75 -1.41
N ILE A 85 10.75 -7.46 -1.24
CA ILE A 85 9.67 -6.47 -1.21
C ILE A 85 8.92 -6.38 -2.55
N GLU A 86 9.61 -6.63 -3.66
CA GLU A 86 9.03 -6.65 -5.00
C GLU A 86 7.98 -7.76 -5.13
N GLU A 87 8.29 -8.97 -4.67
CA GLU A 87 7.37 -10.12 -4.67
C GLU A 87 6.19 -9.87 -3.74
N PHE A 88 6.42 -9.24 -2.60
CA PHE A 88 5.37 -8.88 -1.67
C PHE A 88 4.38 -7.87 -2.27
N LEU A 89 4.86 -6.88 -3.03
CA LEU A 89 4.00 -5.95 -3.75
C LEU A 89 3.19 -6.64 -4.83
N VAL A 90 3.75 -7.62 -5.54
CA VAL A 90 3.02 -8.44 -6.52
C VAL A 90 1.88 -9.19 -5.84
N GLN A 91 2.14 -9.82 -4.69
CA GLN A 91 1.09 -10.52 -3.92
C GLN A 91 -0.04 -9.57 -3.49
N LEU A 92 0.29 -8.34 -3.09
CA LEU A 92 -0.72 -7.32 -2.77
C LEU A 92 -1.55 -6.94 -4.00
N GLY A 93 -0.89 -6.68 -5.13
CA GLY A 93 -1.57 -6.34 -6.39
C GLY A 93 -2.51 -7.45 -6.85
N GLU A 94 -2.04 -8.69 -6.90
CA GLU A 94 -2.84 -9.86 -7.27
C GLU A 94 -4.03 -10.07 -6.31
N HIS A 95 -3.81 -9.88 -5.01
CA HIS A 95 -4.88 -10.00 -4.03
C HIS A 95 -6.02 -9.01 -4.33
N PHE A 96 -5.73 -7.72 -4.42
CA PHE A 96 -6.76 -6.71 -4.59
C PHE A 96 -7.46 -6.79 -5.95
N THR A 97 -6.74 -7.08 -7.03
CA THR A 97 -7.34 -7.23 -8.36
C THR A 97 -8.08 -8.55 -8.52
N GLY A 98 -7.74 -9.58 -7.76
CA GLY A 98 -8.41 -10.88 -7.78
C GLY A 98 -9.64 -10.97 -6.89
N GLU A 99 -9.64 -10.29 -5.73
CA GLU A 99 -10.74 -10.36 -4.76
C GLU A 99 -11.90 -9.41 -5.10
N PHE A 100 -11.66 -8.34 -5.84
CA PHE A 100 -12.65 -7.30 -6.12
C PHE A 100 -12.75 -7.03 -7.61
N ASP A 101 -13.84 -7.45 -8.23
CA ASP A 101 -14.06 -7.33 -9.68
C ASP A 101 -14.00 -5.89 -10.21
N TRP A 102 -14.29 -4.92 -9.37
CA TRP A 102 -14.26 -3.50 -9.73
C TRP A 102 -12.91 -2.82 -9.54
N ILE A 103 -11.95 -3.51 -8.93
CA ILE A 103 -10.56 -3.04 -8.82
C ILE A 103 -9.82 -3.47 -10.08
N THR A 104 -9.46 -2.51 -10.90
CA THR A 104 -8.85 -2.76 -12.21
C THR A 104 -7.32 -2.68 -12.18
N GLY A 105 -6.77 -2.21 -11.08
CA GLY A 105 -5.35 -2.07 -10.89
C GLY A 105 -5.02 -1.24 -9.67
N GLY A 106 -3.78 -0.77 -9.61
CA GLY A 106 -3.35 0.05 -8.49
C GLY A 106 -1.86 0.35 -8.52
N ARG A 107 -1.44 1.06 -7.49
CA ARG A 107 -0.04 1.35 -7.22
C ARG A 107 0.30 0.94 -5.80
N TRP A 108 1.25 0.03 -5.68
CA TRP A 108 1.76 -0.44 -4.40
C TRP A 108 3.22 -0.06 -4.27
N ALA A 109 3.58 0.52 -3.15
CA ALA A 109 4.95 0.97 -2.89
C ALA A 109 5.41 0.47 -1.53
N ALA A 110 6.67 0.12 -1.43
CA ALA A 110 7.29 -0.27 -0.17
C ALA A 110 8.64 0.40 0.02
N GLN A 111 8.91 0.74 1.27
CA GLN A 111 10.24 1.12 1.76
C GLN A 111 10.67 0.06 2.77
N GLN A 112 11.87 -0.47 2.62
CA GLN A 112 12.47 -1.38 3.58
C GLN A 112 13.60 -0.67 4.32
N PHE A 113 13.51 -0.69 5.64
CA PHE A 113 14.50 -0.13 6.55
C PHE A 113 15.37 -1.25 7.10
N PHE A 114 16.69 -1.03 7.14
CA PHE A 114 17.64 -2.05 7.54
C PHE A 114 18.03 -1.91 9.01
N TRP A 115 18.32 -3.07 9.59
CA TRP A 115 18.76 -3.21 10.97
C TRP A 115 20.00 -4.08 11.02
N ASP A 116 21.05 -3.61 11.68
CA ASP A 116 22.29 -4.33 11.88
C ASP A 116 22.28 -5.04 13.23
N ARG A 117 22.87 -6.23 13.27
CA ARG A 117 23.06 -6.95 14.53
C ARG A 117 24.12 -6.27 15.38
N ILE A 118 23.82 -6.12 16.66
CA ILE A 118 24.79 -5.61 17.62
C ILE A 118 25.68 -6.76 18.08
N ASN A 119 26.99 -6.67 17.84
CA ASN A 119 27.99 -7.66 18.26
C ASN A 119 27.61 -9.11 17.90
N ASP A 120 27.04 -9.32 16.73
CA ASP A 120 26.57 -10.64 16.26
C ASP A 120 25.54 -11.33 17.18
N HIS A 121 24.87 -10.56 18.04
CA HIS A 121 23.87 -11.07 18.97
C HIS A 121 22.65 -11.67 18.23
N ASP A 122 22.06 -12.71 18.82
CA ASP A 122 20.97 -13.45 18.19
C ASP A 122 19.70 -12.62 17.96
N HIS A 123 19.42 -11.63 18.81
CA HIS A 123 18.19 -10.84 18.78
C HIS A 123 18.34 -9.38 19.22
N ALA A 124 19.55 -8.82 19.17
CA ALA A 124 19.78 -7.39 19.42
C ALA A 124 20.16 -6.69 18.12
N PHE A 125 19.47 -5.58 17.83
CA PHE A 125 19.60 -4.84 16.58
C PHE A 125 19.67 -3.34 16.83
N SER A 126 20.39 -2.63 15.94
CA SER A 126 20.32 -1.19 15.80
C SER A 126 19.93 -0.80 14.38
N GLN A 127 19.16 0.27 14.24
CA GLN A 127 18.71 0.71 12.90
C GLN A 127 19.92 1.23 12.11
N ASN A 128 20.09 0.68 10.89
CA ASN A 128 20.99 1.24 9.89
C ASN A 128 20.24 2.33 9.11
N LYS A 129 20.70 3.57 9.26
CA LYS A 129 20.09 4.73 8.58
C LYS A 129 20.81 5.13 7.29
N SER A 130 21.81 4.38 6.87
CA SER A 130 22.63 4.73 5.68
C SER A 130 21.93 4.43 4.37
N GLU A 131 20.98 3.48 4.36
CA GLU A 131 20.22 3.13 3.15
C GLU A 131 18.77 2.77 3.44
N VAL A 132 17.92 3.00 2.45
CA VAL A 132 16.53 2.53 2.40
C VAL A 132 16.31 1.91 1.03
N ARG A 133 15.82 0.66 1.00
CA ARG A 133 15.41 0.01 -0.24
C ARG A 133 13.97 0.38 -0.56
N THR A 134 13.71 0.73 -1.80
CA THR A 134 12.36 1.08 -2.26
C THR A 134 11.97 0.24 -3.47
N ALA A 135 10.69 -0.09 -3.56
CA ALA A 135 10.09 -0.71 -4.73
C ALA A 135 8.70 -0.13 -4.98
N VAL A 136 8.30 -0.10 -6.23
CA VAL A 136 6.97 0.31 -6.67
C VAL A 136 6.48 -0.69 -7.71
N LEU A 137 5.23 -1.11 -7.55
CA LEU A 137 4.48 -1.89 -8.52
C LEU A 137 3.29 -1.08 -9.00
N GLU A 138 3.07 -1.03 -10.31
CA GLU A 138 1.85 -0.52 -10.93
C GLU A 138 1.26 -1.61 -11.82
N ILE A 139 -0.03 -1.84 -11.68
CA ILE A 139 -0.83 -2.78 -12.47
C ILE A 139 -2.01 -2.02 -13.09
#